data_d1d29ba5de9affce6ad66a74831fcc73
#
_entry.id   d1d29ba5de9affce6ad66a74831fcc73
#
_cell.length_a   1.000
_cell.length_b   1.000
_cell.length_c   1.000
_cell.angle_alpha   90.00
_cell.angle_beta   90.00
_cell.angle_gamma   90.00
#
_symmetry.space_group_name_H-M   'P 1'
#
loop_
_entity.id
_entity.type
_entity.pdbx_description
1 polymer ?
#
loop_
_entity_poly.entity_id
_entity_poly.type
_entity_poly.pdbx_seq_one_letter_code
_entity_poly.pdbx_strand_id
1 'polypeptide(L)'
;PELDRDRLKPTYGSPDTTFLFSIRYRDLENTSPTSISLELDSKFYPMAEARAKKSSSHVKGVVYEASVAGLDWGPHRYRFKASDGAYTVFTPWQQGPIIGGEDPNWNSPPEFDDFSVDPSDGTPADEYVFTVTYSDEDDDPPAQIHLFLDGKKHTLNPANAKNKEYFRCVDYTATVTGLSWGPHSYYFV
;
A
#
# COMPACT_ATOMS: atom_id res chain seq x y z
N PRO A 1 -11.53 4.27 -17.06
CA PRO A 1 -10.49 3.83 -16.13
C PRO A 1 -9.76 5.02 -15.51
N GLU A 2 -9.24 4.85 -14.27
CA GLU A 2 -8.49 5.83 -13.49
C GLU A 2 -7.34 5.13 -12.77
N LEU A 3 -6.19 5.82 -12.63
CA LEU A 3 -5.01 5.36 -11.91
C LEU A 3 -4.68 6.35 -10.79
N ASP A 4 -4.56 5.87 -9.56
CA ASP A 4 -4.21 6.68 -8.40
C ASP A 4 -3.43 5.86 -7.35
N ARG A 5 -2.97 6.51 -6.27
CA ARG A 5 -2.23 5.89 -5.15
C ARG A 5 -1.04 5.07 -5.64
N ASP A 6 -0.24 5.68 -6.49
CA ASP A 6 1.02 5.09 -6.92
C ASP A 6 2.03 5.02 -5.77
N ARG A 7 2.84 3.97 -5.77
CA ARG A 7 3.91 3.76 -4.79
C ARG A 7 5.11 3.10 -5.44
N LEU A 8 6.27 3.44 -4.93
CA LEU A 8 7.55 2.82 -5.21
C LEU A 8 8.24 2.55 -3.88
N LYS A 9 8.70 1.30 -3.68
CA LYS A 9 9.48 0.91 -2.49
C LYS A 9 10.53 -0.14 -2.85
N PRO A 10 11.74 -0.02 -2.31
CA PRO A 10 12.33 1.21 -1.76
C PRO A 10 12.55 2.26 -2.85
N THR A 11 12.90 3.50 -2.47
CA THR A 11 13.22 4.59 -3.42
C THR A 11 14.70 4.67 -3.76
N TYR A 12 15.54 3.97 -2.99
CA TYR A 12 16.98 3.86 -3.18
C TYR A 12 17.43 2.41 -3.11
N GLY A 13 18.57 2.11 -3.73
CA GLY A 13 19.16 0.78 -3.63
C GLY A 13 20.37 0.56 -4.52
N SER A 14 20.82 -0.68 -4.57
CA SER A 14 21.86 -1.17 -5.46
C SER A 14 21.25 -1.84 -6.70
N PRO A 15 22.02 -2.20 -7.71
CA PRO A 15 21.51 -2.99 -8.85
C PRO A 15 20.82 -4.31 -8.45
N ASP A 16 21.19 -4.90 -7.30
CA ASP A 16 20.61 -6.15 -6.80
C ASP A 16 19.31 -5.94 -6.03
N THR A 17 18.95 -4.69 -5.73
CA THR A 17 17.72 -4.35 -5.01
C THR A 17 16.50 -4.64 -5.86
N THR A 18 15.50 -5.29 -5.27
CA THR A 18 14.19 -5.46 -5.89
C THR A 18 13.28 -4.31 -5.50
N PHE A 19 12.81 -3.56 -6.49
CA PHE A 19 11.91 -2.44 -6.33
C PHE A 19 10.48 -2.88 -6.61
N LEU A 20 9.58 -2.61 -5.67
CA LEU A 20 8.15 -2.85 -5.83
C LEU A 20 7.46 -1.57 -6.26
N PHE A 21 6.77 -1.63 -7.39
CA PHE A 21 5.91 -0.58 -7.91
C PHE A 21 4.47 -1.02 -7.76
N SER A 22 3.62 -0.18 -7.21
CA SER A 22 2.19 -0.45 -7.12
C SER A 22 1.35 0.74 -7.55
N ILE A 23 0.14 0.45 -8.04
CA ILE A 23 -0.83 1.43 -8.51
C ILE A 23 -2.24 0.91 -8.26
N ARG A 24 -3.16 1.76 -7.84
CA ARG A 24 -4.58 1.41 -7.78
C ARG A 24 -5.26 1.77 -9.10
N TYR A 25 -5.89 0.79 -9.72
CA TYR A 25 -6.76 0.95 -10.87
C TYR A 25 -8.22 0.98 -10.41
N ARG A 26 -8.98 1.96 -10.89
CA ARG A 26 -10.42 2.08 -10.70
C ARG A 26 -11.13 2.25 -12.03
N ASP A 27 -12.38 1.74 -12.06
CA ASP A 27 -13.23 1.86 -13.22
C ASP A 27 -14.70 1.93 -12.77
N LEU A 28 -15.42 2.97 -13.18
CA LEU A 28 -16.80 3.22 -12.74
C LEU A 28 -17.79 2.19 -13.27
N GLU A 29 -17.50 1.60 -14.43
CA GLU A 29 -18.27 0.53 -15.05
C GLU A 29 -17.91 -0.85 -14.47
N ASN A 30 -17.01 -0.90 -13.47
CA ASN A 30 -16.49 -2.11 -12.87
C ASN A 30 -15.74 -3.03 -13.85
N THR A 31 -15.20 -2.47 -14.93
CA THR A 31 -14.45 -3.21 -15.94
C THR A 31 -13.01 -3.46 -15.46
N SER A 32 -12.55 -4.70 -15.58
CA SER A 32 -11.16 -5.03 -15.32
C SER A 32 -10.25 -4.48 -16.42
N PRO A 33 -8.99 -4.12 -16.14
CA PRO A 33 -8.08 -3.68 -17.17
C PRO A 33 -7.78 -4.84 -18.14
N THR A 34 -7.81 -4.56 -19.45
CA THR A 34 -7.32 -5.49 -20.49
C THR A 34 -5.79 -5.53 -20.51
N SER A 35 -5.16 -4.43 -20.07
CA SER A 35 -3.71 -4.36 -19.85
C SER A 35 -3.40 -3.32 -18.77
N ILE A 36 -2.43 -3.65 -17.93
CA ILE A 36 -1.83 -2.71 -16.98
C ILE A 36 -0.33 -2.96 -16.92
N SER A 37 0.46 -1.91 -16.97
CA SER A 37 1.92 -1.99 -17.03
C SER A 37 2.58 -0.79 -16.34
N LEU A 38 3.74 -1.06 -15.76
CA LEU A 38 4.73 -0.07 -15.38
C LEU A 38 5.60 0.23 -16.61
N GLU A 39 5.78 1.51 -16.93
CA GLU A 39 6.78 2.00 -17.86
C GLU A 39 7.92 2.60 -17.04
N LEU A 40 9.10 1.96 -17.06
CA LEU A 40 10.31 2.38 -16.35
C LEU A 40 11.42 2.55 -17.40
N ASP A 41 11.92 3.77 -17.55
CA ASP A 41 12.96 4.13 -18.53
C ASP A 41 12.68 3.62 -19.96
N SER A 42 11.44 3.73 -20.38
CA SER A 42 10.98 3.24 -21.71
C SER A 42 10.87 1.71 -21.86
N LYS A 43 11.09 0.93 -20.80
CA LYS A 43 10.79 -0.50 -20.75
C LYS A 43 9.42 -0.71 -20.09
N PHE A 44 8.65 -1.67 -20.63
CA PHE A 44 7.34 -2.01 -20.09
C PHE A 44 7.40 -3.31 -19.29
N TYR A 45 6.88 -3.26 -18.06
CA TYR A 45 6.75 -4.39 -17.17
C TYR A 45 5.26 -4.65 -16.91
N PRO A 46 4.75 -5.85 -17.25
CA PRO A 46 3.36 -6.18 -16.94
C PRO A 46 3.16 -6.23 -15.43
N MET A 47 1.99 -5.75 -14.98
CA MET A 47 1.64 -5.75 -13.58
C MET A 47 0.59 -6.82 -13.29
N ALA A 48 0.66 -7.39 -12.10
CA ALA A 48 -0.30 -8.37 -11.60
C ALA A 48 -1.11 -7.79 -10.45
N GLU A 49 -2.31 -8.30 -10.22
CA GLU A 49 -3.12 -7.95 -9.06
C GLU A 49 -2.39 -8.32 -7.75
N ALA A 50 -2.31 -7.37 -6.82
CA ALA A 50 -1.65 -7.56 -5.53
C ALA A 50 -2.31 -8.69 -4.73
N ARG A 51 -1.50 -9.65 -4.27
CA ARG A 51 -2.01 -10.83 -3.55
C ARG A 51 -2.63 -10.51 -2.20
N ALA A 52 -2.16 -9.47 -1.54
CA ALA A 52 -2.57 -9.10 -0.18
C ALA A 52 -3.94 -8.43 -0.10
N LYS A 53 -4.39 -7.76 -1.15
CA LYS A 53 -5.66 -7.01 -1.18
C LYS A 53 -6.49 -7.40 -2.41
N LYS A 54 -7.01 -8.62 -2.43
CA LYS A 54 -7.97 -9.03 -3.46
C LYS A 54 -9.29 -8.29 -3.28
N SER A 55 -9.44 -7.16 -3.99
CA SER A 55 -10.74 -6.53 -4.19
C SER A 55 -11.36 -7.08 -5.46
N SER A 56 -12.58 -7.58 -5.38
CA SER A 56 -13.34 -8.01 -6.56
C SER A 56 -14.05 -6.86 -7.27
N SER A 57 -13.92 -5.63 -6.79
CA SER A 57 -14.62 -4.47 -7.30
C SER A 57 -13.64 -3.40 -7.81
N HIS A 58 -13.61 -3.22 -9.12
CA HIS A 58 -12.84 -2.15 -9.77
C HIS A 58 -13.44 -0.75 -9.50
N VAL A 59 -14.72 -0.66 -9.11
CA VAL A 59 -15.31 0.60 -8.64
C VAL A 59 -14.64 1.07 -7.34
N LYS A 60 -14.38 0.16 -6.42
CA LYS A 60 -13.66 0.47 -5.16
C LYS A 60 -12.14 0.60 -5.36
N GLY A 61 -11.64 0.02 -6.43
CA GLY A 61 -10.24 -0.01 -6.80
C GLY A 61 -9.54 -1.31 -6.46
N VAL A 62 -8.69 -1.74 -7.38
CA VAL A 62 -7.85 -2.93 -7.30
C VAL A 62 -6.40 -2.50 -7.42
N VAL A 63 -5.54 -2.98 -6.54
CA VAL A 63 -4.11 -2.67 -6.55
C VAL A 63 -3.39 -3.67 -7.45
N TYR A 64 -2.53 -3.15 -8.31
CA TYR A 64 -1.64 -3.91 -9.19
C TYR A 64 -0.20 -3.61 -8.84
N GLU A 65 0.66 -4.62 -8.96
CA GLU A 65 2.07 -4.58 -8.57
C GLU A 65 2.98 -5.13 -9.66
N ALA A 66 4.19 -4.57 -9.72
CA ALA A 66 5.31 -5.14 -10.46
C ALA A 66 6.58 -5.03 -9.63
N SER A 67 7.37 -6.10 -9.58
CA SER A 67 8.69 -6.10 -8.94
C SER A 67 9.76 -6.06 -10.03
N VAL A 68 10.71 -5.13 -9.92
CA VAL A 68 11.81 -4.94 -10.87
C VAL A 68 13.14 -4.93 -10.13
N ALA A 69 14.10 -5.68 -10.62
CA ALA A 69 15.47 -5.69 -10.14
C ALA A 69 16.46 -5.59 -11.33
N GLY A 70 17.73 -5.43 -11.06
CA GLY A 70 18.76 -5.34 -12.11
C GLY A 70 18.72 -4.02 -12.86
N LEU A 71 18.43 -2.92 -12.17
CA LEU A 71 18.47 -1.59 -12.74
C LEU A 71 19.93 -1.09 -12.83
N ASP A 72 20.17 -0.26 -13.83
CA ASP A 72 21.47 0.38 -14.04
C ASP A 72 21.74 1.46 -12.96
N TRP A 73 22.99 1.86 -12.79
CA TRP A 73 23.36 2.92 -11.87
C TRP A 73 22.79 4.27 -12.29
N GLY A 74 22.29 5.03 -11.31
CA GLY A 74 21.80 6.39 -11.48
C GLY A 74 20.29 6.55 -11.22
N PRO A 75 19.75 7.73 -11.51
CA PRO A 75 18.34 8.02 -11.34
C PRO A 75 17.51 7.42 -12.48
N HIS A 76 16.35 6.87 -12.12
CA HIS A 76 15.37 6.33 -13.04
C HIS A 76 14.09 7.17 -13.03
N ARG A 77 13.20 6.95 -14.01
CA ARG A 77 11.86 7.55 -14.06
C ARG A 77 10.83 6.53 -14.46
N TYR A 78 9.62 6.68 -13.95
CA TYR A 78 8.55 5.74 -14.25
C TYR A 78 7.19 6.42 -14.40
N ARG A 79 6.26 5.71 -14.99
CA ARG A 79 4.82 5.98 -14.97
C ARG A 79 4.04 4.69 -15.13
N PHE A 80 2.75 4.75 -14.85
CA PHE A 80 1.85 3.63 -15.08
C PHE A 80 0.98 3.87 -16.29
N LYS A 81 0.62 2.77 -16.97
CA LYS A 81 -0.29 2.73 -18.10
C LYS A 81 -1.34 1.65 -17.86
N ALA A 82 -2.62 1.95 -18.11
CA ALA A 82 -3.69 0.96 -18.08
C ALA A 82 -4.68 1.19 -19.23
N SER A 83 -5.29 0.12 -19.69
CA SER A 83 -6.38 0.16 -20.68
C SER A 83 -7.49 -0.83 -20.30
N ASP A 84 -8.74 -0.42 -20.49
CA ASP A 84 -9.93 -1.28 -20.38
C ASP A 84 -10.35 -1.89 -21.74
N GLY A 85 -9.63 -1.54 -22.82
CA GLY A 85 -9.93 -1.91 -24.19
C GLY A 85 -10.60 -0.78 -25.00
N ALA A 86 -11.33 0.11 -24.34
CA ALA A 86 -11.93 1.29 -24.95
C ALA A 86 -11.07 2.55 -24.76
N TYR A 87 -10.52 2.71 -23.55
CA TYR A 87 -9.71 3.86 -23.16
C TYR A 87 -8.36 3.43 -22.60
N THR A 88 -7.37 4.30 -22.80
CA THR A 88 -6.02 4.14 -22.21
C THR A 88 -5.69 5.36 -21.39
N VAL A 89 -5.21 5.13 -20.16
CA VAL A 89 -4.79 6.17 -19.23
C VAL A 89 -3.34 5.99 -18.82
N PHE A 90 -2.70 7.12 -18.49
CA PHE A 90 -1.33 7.17 -18.00
C PHE A 90 -1.28 8.03 -16.75
N THR A 91 -0.41 7.68 -15.80
CA THR A 91 -0.01 8.64 -14.79
C THR A 91 1.01 9.63 -15.38
N PRO A 92 1.20 10.81 -14.77
CA PRO A 92 2.37 11.62 -15.06
C PRO A 92 3.66 10.83 -14.84
N TRP A 93 4.75 11.26 -15.50
CA TRP A 93 6.09 10.77 -15.20
C TRP A 93 6.49 11.15 -13.78
N GLN A 94 7.08 10.19 -13.08
CA GLN A 94 7.57 10.35 -11.72
C GLN A 94 9.05 10.00 -11.65
N GLN A 95 9.71 10.53 -10.61
CA GLN A 95 11.06 10.13 -10.28
C GLN A 95 11.02 8.69 -9.75
N GLY A 96 11.82 7.84 -10.33
CA GLY A 96 11.94 6.43 -9.98
C GLY A 96 13.01 6.20 -8.91
N PRO A 97 13.40 4.95 -8.70
CA PRO A 97 14.46 4.63 -7.77
C PRO A 97 15.77 5.26 -8.22
N ILE A 98 16.61 5.58 -7.25
CA ILE A 98 17.99 6.00 -7.48
C ILE A 98 18.89 4.82 -7.16
N ILE A 99 19.62 4.34 -8.16
CA ILE A 99 20.63 3.29 -7.97
C ILE A 99 21.98 3.95 -7.71
N GLY A 100 22.40 3.89 -6.47
CA GLY A 100 23.64 4.54 -6.02
C GLY A 100 24.08 3.95 -4.70
N GLY A 101 25.32 4.19 -4.30
CA GLY A 101 25.80 3.73 -3.01
C GLY A 101 25.17 4.54 -1.90
N GLU A 102 24.16 4.01 -1.24
CA GLU A 102 23.74 4.49 0.07
C GLU A 102 24.50 3.77 1.17
N ASP A 103 24.54 4.41 2.32
CA ASP A 103 25.08 3.79 3.53
C ASP A 103 24.30 2.48 3.79
N PRO A 104 24.96 1.32 3.81
CA PRO A 104 24.26 0.05 4.08
C PRO A 104 23.64 -0.02 5.48
N ASN A 105 23.84 1.01 6.31
CA ASN A 105 23.21 1.14 7.61
C ASN A 105 22.05 2.18 7.62
N TRP A 106 21.66 2.69 6.45
CA TRP A 106 20.49 3.56 6.37
C TRP A 106 19.23 2.76 6.70
N ASN A 107 18.47 3.27 7.64
CA ASN A 107 17.17 2.74 8.03
C ASN A 107 16.10 3.80 7.76
N SER A 108 15.18 3.53 6.86
CA SER A 108 14.04 4.40 6.58
C SER A 108 13.04 4.35 7.73
N PRO A 109 12.43 5.46 8.11
CA PRO A 109 11.36 5.41 9.11
C PRO A 109 10.13 4.68 8.56
N PRO A 110 9.43 3.89 9.40
CA PRO A 110 8.20 3.25 8.99
C PRO A 110 7.05 4.23 8.71
N GLU A 111 6.07 3.80 7.95
CA GLU A 111 4.90 4.60 7.60
C GLU A 111 3.58 3.88 7.91
N PHE A 112 2.54 4.66 8.21
CA PHE A 112 1.16 4.20 8.15
C PHE A 112 0.52 4.65 6.84
N ASP A 113 0.12 3.69 6.02
CA ASP A 113 -0.33 3.95 4.65
C ASP A 113 -1.83 4.17 4.52
N ASP A 114 -2.63 3.47 5.32
CA ASP A 114 -4.10 3.54 5.29
C ASP A 114 -4.65 3.16 6.66
N PHE A 115 -5.85 3.63 6.96
CA PHE A 115 -6.54 3.27 8.20
C PHE A 115 -8.05 3.24 7.99
N SER A 116 -8.74 2.42 8.77
CA SER A 116 -10.19 2.29 8.73
C SER A 116 -10.77 1.82 10.06
N VAL A 117 -12.07 2.02 10.24
CA VAL A 117 -12.87 1.38 11.27
C VAL A 117 -14.11 0.79 10.62
N ASP A 118 -14.44 -0.44 10.98
CA ASP A 118 -15.63 -1.15 10.48
C ASP A 118 -16.37 -1.83 11.64
N PRO A 119 -17.67 -1.54 11.83
CA PRO A 119 -18.46 -0.50 11.13
C PRO A 119 -18.01 0.93 11.52
N SER A 120 -18.26 1.92 10.63
CA SER A 120 -17.98 3.34 10.92
C SER A 120 -19.05 3.98 11.82
N ASP A 121 -20.24 3.39 11.84
CA ASP A 121 -21.38 3.77 12.67
C ASP A 121 -22.00 2.53 13.29
N GLY A 122 -22.52 2.66 14.51
CA GLY A 122 -23.14 1.51 15.18
C GLY A 122 -23.64 1.86 16.58
N THR A 123 -23.81 0.83 17.39
CA THR A 123 -24.32 0.89 18.76
C THR A 123 -23.26 0.43 19.77
N PRO A 124 -23.43 0.71 21.08
CA PRO A 124 -22.52 0.19 22.12
C PRO A 124 -22.42 -1.35 22.16
N ALA A 125 -23.35 -2.06 21.54
CA ALA A 125 -23.34 -3.53 21.51
C ALA A 125 -22.52 -4.11 20.34
N ASP A 126 -22.14 -3.27 19.38
CA ASP A 126 -21.40 -3.71 18.19
C ASP A 126 -19.90 -3.85 18.49
N GLU A 127 -19.26 -4.69 17.66
CA GLU A 127 -17.81 -4.82 17.62
C GLU A 127 -17.25 -3.90 16.55
N TYR A 128 -16.25 -3.11 16.89
CA TYR A 128 -15.58 -2.17 15.99
C TYR A 128 -14.16 -2.67 15.72
N VAL A 129 -13.87 -2.95 14.48
CA VAL A 129 -12.55 -3.38 14.02
C VAL A 129 -11.78 -2.17 13.48
N PHE A 130 -10.76 -1.76 14.20
CA PHE A 130 -9.83 -0.72 13.77
C PHE A 130 -8.69 -1.37 13.01
N THR A 131 -8.40 -0.87 11.83
CA THR A 131 -7.32 -1.37 10.97
C THR A 131 -6.38 -0.23 10.62
N VAL A 132 -5.09 -0.50 10.67
CA VAL A 132 -4.05 0.36 10.10
C VAL A 132 -3.10 -0.47 9.25
N THR A 133 -2.70 0.05 8.11
CA THR A 133 -1.72 -0.58 7.24
C THR A 133 -0.34 0.00 7.55
N TYR A 134 0.57 -0.86 7.98
CA TYR A 134 1.97 -0.54 8.28
C TYR A 134 2.86 -0.93 7.11
N SER A 135 3.85 -0.10 6.81
CA SER A 135 4.90 -0.43 5.85
C SER A 135 6.25 0.12 6.32
N ASP A 136 7.30 -0.57 5.88
CA ASP A 136 8.69 -0.18 6.13
C ASP A 136 9.53 -0.48 4.89
N GLU A 137 10.32 0.49 4.42
CA GLU A 137 11.11 0.35 3.18
C GLU A 137 12.23 -0.69 3.32
N ASP A 138 12.74 -0.88 4.53
CA ASP A 138 13.80 -1.82 4.85
C ASP A 138 13.27 -3.20 5.26
N ASP A 139 11.93 -3.39 5.18
CA ASP A 139 11.22 -4.61 5.58
C ASP A 139 11.29 -4.89 7.08
N ASP A 140 11.48 -3.85 7.90
CA ASP A 140 11.58 -3.98 9.33
C ASP A 140 10.21 -4.14 10.01
N PRO A 141 10.07 -5.09 10.95
CA PRO A 141 8.84 -5.25 11.70
C PRO A 141 8.63 -4.12 12.69
N PRO A 142 7.38 -3.68 12.93
CA PRO A 142 7.09 -2.75 13.99
C PRO A 142 7.36 -3.40 15.36
N ALA A 143 7.96 -2.67 16.29
CA ALA A 143 8.10 -3.14 17.66
C ALA A 143 6.74 -3.37 18.32
N GLN A 144 5.82 -2.43 18.15
CA GLN A 144 4.42 -2.47 18.56
C GLN A 144 3.64 -1.41 17.78
N ILE A 145 2.35 -1.69 17.52
CA ILE A 145 1.41 -0.70 17.02
C ILE A 145 0.27 -0.55 18.03
N HIS A 146 -0.10 0.69 18.32
CA HIS A 146 -1.14 1.02 19.27
C HIS A 146 -2.22 1.90 18.65
N LEU A 147 -3.47 1.58 18.97
CA LEU A 147 -4.63 2.44 18.82
C LEU A 147 -4.84 3.19 20.14
N PHE A 148 -4.94 4.49 20.08
CA PHE A 148 -5.48 5.31 21.16
C PHE A 148 -6.90 5.71 20.78
N LEU A 149 -7.88 5.20 21.52
CA LEU A 149 -9.30 5.48 21.34
C LEU A 149 -9.82 6.16 22.60
N ASP A 150 -10.26 7.41 22.50
CA ASP A 150 -10.68 8.25 23.63
C ASP A 150 -9.67 8.24 24.79
N GLY A 151 -8.38 8.27 24.44
CA GLY A 151 -7.28 8.23 25.40
C GLY A 151 -6.97 6.85 25.98
N LYS A 152 -7.71 5.80 25.65
CA LYS A 152 -7.40 4.42 26.03
C LYS A 152 -6.52 3.77 25.00
N LYS A 153 -5.49 3.07 25.47
CA LYS A 153 -4.52 2.36 24.64
C LYS A 153 -4.97 0.93 24.37
N HIS A 154 -4.96 0.53 23.10
CA HIS A 154 -5.20 -0.83 22.62
C HIS A 154 -4.01 -1.26 21.76
N THR A 155 -3.50 -2.48 21.96
CA THR A 155 -2.44 -3.03 21.11
C THR A 155 -3.06 -3.70 19.88
N LEU A 156 -2.51 -3.42 18.70
CA LEU A 156 -2.91 -4.09 17.48
C LEU A 156 -2.08 -5.34 17.25
N ASN A 157 -2.69 -6.30 16.56
CA ASN A 157 -2.02 -7.49 16.09
C ASN A 157 -2.08 -7.57 14.56
N PRO A 158 -1.11 -8.21 13.91
CA PRO A 158 -1.19 -8.38 12.45
C PRO A 158 -2.45 -9.17 12.09
N ALA A 159 -3.22 -8.66 11.13
CA ALA A 159 -4.43 -9.32 10.62
C ALA A 159 -4.12 -10.71 10.04
N ASN A 160 -2.91 -10.88 9.52
CA ASN A 160 -2.37 -12.16 9.11
C ASN A 160 -0.96 -12.33 9.68
N ALA A 161 -0.82 -13.14 10.74
CA ALA A 161 0.46 -13.41 11.41
C ALA A 161 1.53 -14.08 10.52
N LYS A 162 1.16 -14.59 9.34
CA LYS A 162 2.09 -15.18 8.37
C LYS A 162 2.62 -14.14 7.37
N ASN A 163 1.97 -12.99 7.24
CA ASN A 163 2.44 -11.91 6.38
C ASN A 163 3.50 -11.10 7.13
N LYS A 164 4.74 -11.19 6.68
CA LYS A 164 5.92 -10.47 7.20
C LYS A 164 6.63 -9.68 6.13
N GLU A 165 5.97 -9.43 5.00
CA GLU A 165 6.50 -8.60 3.93
C GLU A 165 6.14 -7.13 4.20
N TYR A 166 6.84 -6.48 5.14
CA TYR A 166 6.52 -5.12 5.64
C TYR A 166 6.69 -4.07 4.54
N PHE A 167 7.64 -4.27 3.62
CA PHE A 167 7.77 -3.41 2.45
C PHE A 167 6.55 -3.48 1.49
N ARG A 168 5.69 -4.53 1.62
CA ARG A 168 4.45 -4.73 0.86
C ARG A 168 3.19 -4.32 1.61
N CYS A 169 3.34 -3.68 2.75
CA CYS A 169 2.24 -3.30 3.63
C CYS A 169 1.58 -4.48 4.36
N VAL A 170 1.54 -4.40 5.67
CA VAL A 170 0.91 -5.38 6.56
C VAL A 170 -0.20 -4.70 7.34
N ASP A 171 -1.41 -5.26 7.29
CA ASP A 171 -2.53 -4.76 8.06
C ASP A 171 -2.46 -5.24 9.51
N TYR A 172 -2.65 -4.31 10.45
CA TYR A 172 -2.75 -4.53 11.88
C TYR A 172 -4.13 -4.16 12.37
N THR A 173 -4.72 -4.97 13.24
CA THR A 173 -6.09 -4.77 13.71
C THR A 173 -6.22 -4.83 15.22
N ALA A 174 -7.20 -4.09 15.75
CA ALA A 174 -7.71 -4.23 17.10
C ALA A 174 -9.25 -4.22 17.06
N THR A 175 -9.88 -5.14 17.79
CA THR A 175 -11.34 -5.16 17.97
C THR A 175 -11.68 -4.52 19.31
N VAL A 176 -12.60 -3.56 19.30
CA VAL A 176 -13.08 -2.87 20.49
C VAL A 176 -14.60 -3.00 20.58
N THR A 177 -15.10 -3.28 21.79
CA THR A 177 -16.54 -3.39 22.09
C THR A 177 -16.91 -2.45 23.23
N GLY A 178 -18.20 -2.21 23.40
CA GLY A 178 -18.71 -1.46 24.53
C GLY A 178 -18.38 0.04 24.46
N LEU A 179 -18.32 0.62 23.28
CA LEU A 179 -18.17 2.06 23.11
C LEU A 179 -19.43 2.77 23.62
N SER A 180 -19.28 3.99 24.11
CA SER A 180 -20.43 4.80 24.54
C SER A 180 -21.19 5.34 23.33
N TRP A 181 -22.36 5.92 23.58
CA TRP A 181 -23.04 6.70 22.54
C TRP A 181 -22.31 8.01 22.29
N GLY A 182 -22.20 8.38 21.02
CA GLY A 182 -21.63 9.65 20.57
C GLY A 182 -20.38 9.49 19.70
N PRO A 183 -19.76 10.59 19.28
CA PRO A 183 -18.55 10.54 18.47
C PRO A 183 -17.34 10.13 19.33
N HIS A 184 -16.49 9.32 18.74
CA HIS A 184 -15.23 8.85 19.31
C HIS A 184 -14.04 9.38 18.51
N SER A 185 -12.93 9.64 19.17
CA SER A 185 -11.68 10.07 18.53
C SER A 185 -10.61 9.01 18.68
N TYR A 186 -9.86 8.77 17.61
CA TYR A 186 -8.78 7.80 17.64
C TYR A 186 -7.60 8.20 16.77
N TYR A 187 -6.43 7.63 17.10
CA TYR A 187 -5.21 7.72 16.31
C TYR A 187 -4.33 6.49 16.56
N PHE A 188 -3.41 6.23 15.62
CA PHE A 188 -2.44 5.14 15.71
C PHE A 188 -1.04 5.67 16.01
N VAL A 189 -0.23 4.84 16.71
CA VAL A 189 1.17 5.10 17.04
C VAL A 189 1.98 3.82 16.89
#